data_33ebd8bffdea3e60edae179c7432511a
#
_entry.id   33ebd8bffdea3e60edae179c7432511a
#
_cell.length_a   1.000
_cell.length_b   1.000
_cell.length_c   1.000
_cell.angle_alpha   90.00
_cell.angle_beta   90.00
_cell.angle_gamma   90.00
#
_symmetry.space_group_name_H-M   'P 1'
#
loop_
_entity.id
_entity.type
_entity.pdbx_description
1 polymer ?
#
loop_
_entity_poly.entity_id
_entity_poly.type
_entity_poly.pdbx_seq_one_letter_code
_entity_poly.pdbx_strand_id
1 'polypeptide(L)'
;MKQRTIVVGGGVIGLLSAYGLAAAGCSVSLCEASATGTEASWAGGGIVSPLYPWRYDASISALAHWSQDFYPKLGESLQQQSGIDPEVHETGLYWLDLEDEDQALAWAHRHNRPLHRVAMEQVRAAVPSLGEGFSKAVYMPGVANVRNPRLLQSLRAALAKLPNVTIIEHCPVSGFVREGTRIVGVQTAQGEMRADQVVVAAGAWSGNLLATLGLELPVKPMKGQMIL
;
A
#
# COMPACT_ATOMS: atom_id res chain seq x y z
N MET A 1 7.67 5.90 29.32
CA MET A 1 8.70 5.51 28.29
C MET A 1 8.00 5.43 26.96
N LYS A 2 8.64 5.84 25.84
CA LYS A 2 8.07 5.67 24.50
C LYS A 2 8.05 4.18 24.14
N GLN A 3 6.95 3.70 23.55
CA GLN A 3 6.82 2.33 23.10
C GLN A 3 7.79 2.06 21.95
N ARG A 4 8.62 1.03 22.06
CA ARG A 4 9.58 0.62 21.03
C ARG A 4 8.92 -0.38 20.10
N THR A 5 8.91 -0.07 18.81
CA THR A 5 8.32 -0.91 17.77
C THR A 5 9.36 -1.27 16.73
N ILE A 6 9.46 -2.56 16.37
CA ILE A 6 10.19 -3.01 15.20
C ILE A 6 9.17 -3.26 14.06
N VAL A 7 9.44 -2.66 12.91
CA VAL A 7 8.69 -2.94 11.66
C VAL A 7 9.60 -3.76 10.75
N VAL A 8 9.12 -4.94 10.34
CA VAL A 8 9.86 -5.86 9.48
C VAL A 8 9.33 -5.75 8.05
N GLY A 9 10.17 -5.26 7.15
CA GLY A 9 9.88 -4.99 5.76
C GLY A 9 9.77 -3.52 5.43
N GLY A 10 10.52 -3.06 4.43
CA GLY A 10 10.62 -1.68 3.96
C GLY A 10 9.83 -1.39 2.69
N GLY A 11 8.80 -2.17 2.38
CA GLY A 11 7.80 -1.88 1.35
C GLY A 11 6.84 -0.76 1.77
N VAL A 12 5.87 -0.41 0.90
CA VAL A 12 4.90 0.67 1.18
C VAL A 12 4.15 0.46 2.48
N ILE A 13 3.77 -0.77 2.81
CA ILE A 13 3.04 -1.09 4.05
C ILE A 13 3.93 -0.85 5.27
N GLY A 14 5.19 -1.31 5.25
CA GLY A 14 6.12 -1.10 6.36
C GLY A 14 6.47 0.38 6.56
N LEU A 15 6.73 1.10 5.49
CA LEU A 15 7.00 2.55 5.55
C LEU A 15 5.81 3.35 6.08
N LEU A 16 4.58 3.06 5.62
CA LEU A 16 3.36 3.70 6.13
C LEU A 16 3.09 3.32 7.59
N SER A 17 3.33 2.06 7.98
CA SER A 17 3.22 1.63 9.36
C SER A 17 4.21 2.38 10.27
N ALA A 18 5.46 2.48 9.82
CA ALA A 18 6.49 3.23 10.53
C ALA A 18 6.13 4.71 10.68
N TYR A 19 5.60 5.31 9.60
CA TYR A 19 5.16 6.71 9.59
C TYR A 19 4.02 6.96 10.59
N GLY A 20 2.97 6.12 10.56
CA GLY A 20 1.84 6.23 11.49
C GLY A 20 2.22 5.98 12.94
N LEU A 21 3.05 4.96 13.21
CA LEU A 21 3.54 4.64 14.56
C LEU A 21 4.45 5.74 15.12
N ALA A 22 5.31 6.32 14.28
CA ALA A 22 6.16 7.44 14.69
C ALA A 22 5.33 8.69 15.01
N ALA A 23 4.29 8.98 14.22
CA ALA A 23 3.35 10.06 14.48
C ALA A 23 2.56 9.84 15.78
N ALA A 24 2.27 8.57 16.13
CA ALA A 24 1.66 8.19 17.40
C ALA A 24 2.65 8.23 18.59
N GLY A 25 3.90 8.63 18.36
CA GLY A 25 4.91 8.81 19.41
C GLY A 25 5.75 7.57 19.74
N CYS A 26 5.61 6.47 18.98
CA CYS A 26 6.46 5.30 19.15
C CYS A 26 7.90 5.59 18.71
N SER A 27 8.85 4.85 19.29
CA SER A 27 10.21 4.75 18.76
C SER A 27 10.25 3.56 17.80
N VAL A 28 10.53 3.81 16.53
CA VAL A 28 10.40 2.82 15.45
C VAL A 28 11.76 2.46 14.87
N SER A 29 12.06 1.15 14.81
CA SER A 29 13.16 0.58 14.02
C SER A 29 12.55 -0.20 12.87
N LEU A 30 12.77 0.23 11.62
CA LEU A 30 12.34 -0.49 10.43
C LEU A 30 13.51 -1.30 9.89
N CYS A 31 13.36 -2.63 9.84
CA CYS A 31 14.35 -3.56 9.29
C CYS A 31 13.92 -4.00 7.90
N GLU A 32 14.78 -3.76 6.90
CA GLU A 32 14.59 -4.19 5.53
C GLU A 32 15.74 -5.13 5.11
N ALA A 33 15.39 -6.23 4.45
CA ALA A 33 16.35 -7.26 4.06
C ALA A 33 17.33 -6.81 2.98
N SER A 34 16.88 -5.93 2.10
CA SER A 34 17.65 -5.36 0.99
C SER A 34 17.67 -3.82 1.06
N ALA A 35 17.46 -3.16 -0.05
CA ALA A 35 17.21 -1.73 -0.10
C ALA A 35 15.70 -1.45 0.05
N THR A 36 15.36 -0.40 0.76
CA THR A 36 13.97 -0.03 1.05
C THR A 36 13.20 0.32 -0.22
N GLY A 37 12.04 -0.32 -0.42
CA GLY A 37 11.10 0.01 -1.47
C GLY A 37 11.46 -0.49 -2.87
N THR A 38 12.33 -1.49 -3.01
CA THR A 38 12.81 -1.99 -4.31
C THR A 38 12.02 -3.18 -4.86
N GLU A 39 11.13 -3.77 -4.06
CA GLU A 39 10.36 -4.97 -4.42
C GLU A 39 8.97 -4.63 -5.01
N ALA A 40 7.95 -5.41 -4.70
CA ALA A 40 6.59 -5.28 -5.24
C ALA A 40 6.00 -3.86 -5.13
N SER A 41 6.35 -3.10 -4.10
CA SER A 41 5.87 -1.74 -3.90
C SER A 41 6.38 -0.76 -4.97
N TRP A 42 7.59 -0.98 -5.50
CA TRP A 42 8.15 -0.18 -6.60
C TRP A 42 7.46 -0.51 -7.93
N ALA A 43 7.19 -1.81 -8.14
CA ALA A 43 6.66 -2.32 -9.42
C ALA A 43 5.15 -2.20 -9.57
N GLY A 44 4.42 -1.74 -8.54
CA GLY A 44 2.96 -1.64 -8.56
C GLY A 44 2.45 -0.60 -9.55
N GLY A 45 1.23 -0.80 -10.08
CA GLY A 45 0.59 0.11 -11.06
C GLY A 45 0.10 1.44 -10.50
N GLY A 46 0.12 1.62 -9.19
CA GLY A 46 -0.22 2.89 -8.54
C GLY A 46 -1.70 3.26 -8.55
N ILE A 47 -2.59 2.37 -8.94
CA ILE A 47 -4.03 2.62 -8.91
C ILE A 47 -4.52 2.53 -7.47
N VAL A 48 -5.07 3.63 -6.95
CA VAL A 48 -5.60 3.75 -5.59
C VAL A 48 -7.06 3.28 -5.57
N SER A 49 -7.28 2.05 -5.96
CA SER A 49 -8.58 1.35 -5.91
C SER A 49 -8.39 -0.12 -6.23
N PRO A 50 -9.22 -1.04 -5.70
CA PRO A 50 -9.40 -2.35 -6.32
C PRO A 50 -9.91 -2.16 -7.75
N LEU A 51 -9.38 -2.94 -8.72
CA LEU A 51 -9.79 -2.79 -10.13
C LEU A 51 -11.30 -3.02 -10.35
N TYR A 52 -11.89 -3.91 -9.55
CA TYR A 52 -13.32 -4.24 -9.61
C TYR A 52 -13.88 -4.29 -8.19
N PRO A 53 -14.12 -3.13 -7.53
CA PRO A 53 -14.45 -3.08 -6.10
C PRO A 53 -15.74 -3.83 -5.73
N TRP A 54 -16.65 -4.03 -6.67
CA TRP A 54 -17.88 -4.81 -6.46
C TRP A 54 -17.69 -6.33 -6.46
N ARG A 55 -16.49 -6.82 -6.81
CA ARG A 55 -16.14 -8.25 -6.82
C ARG A 55 -15.39 -8.69 -5.56
N TYR A 56 -15.13 -7.76 -4.63
CA TYR A 56 -14.40 -8.03 -3.40
C TYR A 56 -15.34 -8.07 -2.19
N ASP A 57 -14.90 -8.78 -1.16
CA ASP A 57 -15.60 -8.80 0.13
C ASP A 57 -15.74 -7.40 0.75
N ALA A 58 -16.80 -7.21 1.55
CA ALA A 58 -17.10 -5.93 2.17
C ALA A 58 -15.95 -5.40 3.04
N SER A 59 -15.21 -6.29 3.71
CA SER A 59 -14.04 -5.93 4.53
C SER A 59 -12.91 -5.31 3.70
N ILE A 60 -12.64 -5.89 2.51
CA ILE A 60 -11.63 -5.36 1.57
C ILE A 60 -12.10 -4.01 1.03
N SER A 61 -13.37 -3.92 0.62
CA SER A 61 -13.94 -2.68 0.10
C SER A 61 -13.91 -1.56 1.14
N ALA A 62 -14.21 -1.83 2.41
CA ALA A 62 -14.16 -0.84 3.49
C ALA A 62 -12.75 -0.28 3.69
N LEU A 63 -11.73 -1.16 3.72
CA LEU A 63 -10.33 -0.74 3.86
C LEU A 63 -9.85 0.05 2.63
N ALA A 64 -10.24 -0.37 1.43
CA ALA A 64 -9.91 0.32 0.19
C ALA A 64 -10.55 1.71 0.11
N HIS A 65 -11.80 1.86 0.52
CA HIS A 65 -12.49 3.17 0.57
C HIS A 65 -11.77 4.13 1.52
N TRP A 66 -11.43 3.65 2.72
CA TRP A 66 -10.65 4.46 3.66
C TRP A 66 -9.32 4.91 3.05
N SER A 67 -8.61 4.01 2.35
CA SER A 67 -7.36 4.34 1.67
C SER A 67 -7.56 5.38 0.57
N GLN A 68 -8.57 5.24 -0.28
CA GLN A 68 -8.88 6.19 -1.36
C GLN A 68 -9.08 7.61 -0.81
N ASP A 69 -9.86 7.74 0.26
CA ASP A 69 -10.15 9.02 0.87
C ASP A 69 -8.93 9.62 1.62
N PHE A 70 -7.97 8.78 1.99
CA PHE A 70 -6.76 9.17 2.72
C PHE A 70 -5.59 9.60 1.81
N TYR A 71 -5.43 8.97 0.64
CA TYR A 71 -4.25 9.16 -0.22
C TYR A 71 -4.01 10.61 -0.68
N PRO A 72 -5.02 11.43 -1.06
CA PRO A 72 -4.78 12.83 -1.42
C PRO A 72 -4.13 13.61 -0.29
N LYS A 73 -4.66 13.50 0.93
CA LYS A 73 -4.09 14.16 2.12
C LYS A 73 -2.70 13.63 2.49
N LEU A 74 -2.47 12.33 2.32
CA LEU A 74 -1.16 11.74 2.50
C LEU A 74 -0.16 12.33 1.51
N GLY A 75 -0.54 12.47 0.24
CA GLY A 75 0.30 13.05 -0.81
C GLY A 75 0.76 14.48 -0.47
N GLU A 76 -0.17 15.34 -0.10
CA GLU A 76 0.12 16.71 0.34
C GLU A 76 1.04 16.74 1.56
N SER A 77 0.75 15.92 2.57
CA SER A 77 1.55 15.83 3.79
C SER A 77 2.97 15.37 3.51
N LEU A 78 3.14 14.34 2.68
CA LEU A 78 4.45 13.84 2.30
C LEU A 78 5.24 14.85 1.49
N GLN A 79 4.62 15.56 0.55
CA GLN A 79 5.27 16.63 -0.21
C GLN A 79 5.79 17.73 0.71
N GLN A 80 4.98 18.17 1.67
CA GLN A 80 5.38 19.20 2.64
C GLN A 80 6.54 18.74 3.53
N GLN A 81 6.50 17.49 4.00
CA GLN A 81 7.50 16.97 4.94
C GLN A 81 8.80 16.55 4.24
N SER A 82 8.70 15.89 3.10
CA SER A 82 9.86 15.36 2.40
C SER A 82 10.49 16.32 1.40
N GLY A 83 9.69 17.21 0.81
CA GLY A 83 10.03 18.01 -0.36
C GLY A 83 9.88 17.25 -1.68
N ILE A 84 9.36 16.00 -1.65
CA ILE A 84 9.17 15.14 -2.83
C ILE A 84 7.67 14.94 -3.01
N ASP A 85 7.15 15.33 -4.18
CA ASP A 85 5.76 15.08 -4.56
C ASP A 85 5.58 13.60 -4.94
N PRO A 86 4.72 12.82 -4.25
CA PRO A 86 4.41 11.44 -4.61
C PRO A 86 3.53 11.32 -5.86
N GLU A 87 3.08 12.42 -6.45
CA GLU A 87 2.24 12.49 -7.63
C GLU A 87 0.92 11.72 -7.43
N VAL A 88 0.17 12.07 -6.38
CA VAL A 88 -1.19 11.54 -6.16
C VAL A 88 -2.17 12.40 -6.94
N HIS A 89 -2.78 11.82 -7.98
CA HIS A 89 -3.71 12.52 -8.86
C HIS A 89 -5.05 11.79 -8.97
N GLU A 90 -6.15 12.48 -8.75
CA GLU A 90 -7.50 11.97 -9.06
C GLU A 90 -7.75 12.07 -10.56
N THR A 91 -7.51 10.97 -11.27
CA THR A 91 -7.68 10.88 -12.74
C THR A 91 -8.97 10.20 -13.14
N GLY A 92 -9.63 9.55 -12.20
CA GLY A 92 -10.75 8.67 -12.46
C GLY A 92 -10.33 7.34 -13.11
N LEU A 93 -11.30 6.47 -13.30
CA LEU A 93 -11.12 5.17 -13.95
C LEU A 93 -12.31 4.86 -14.85
N TYR A 94 -12.02 4.45 -16.08
CA TYR A 94 -13.00 3.93 -17.03
C TYR A 94 -12.95 2.40 -17.05
N TRP A 95 -14.12 1.77 -17.08
CA TRP A 95 -14.29 0.37 -17.45
C TRP A 95 -15.03 0.32 -18.79
N LEU A 96 -14.45 -0.37 -19.75
CA LEU A 96 -14.96 -0.50 -21.12
C LEU A 96 -15.62 -1.86 -21.26
N ASP A 97 -16.79 -1.91 -21.91
CA ASP A 97 -17.57 -3.12 -22.20
C ASP A 97 -17.70 -4.07 -21.00
N LEU A 98 -17.95 -3.49 -19.81
CA LEU A 98 -18.04 -4.23 -18.56
C LEU A 98 -19.26 -5.18 -18.60
N GLU A 99 -19.01 -6.48 -18.41
CA GLU A 99 -20.05 -7.52 -18.45
C GLU A 99 -21.03 -7.43 -17.27
N ASP A 100 -20.49 -7.15 -16.08
CA ASP A 100 -21.24 -7.05 -14.82
C ASP A 100 -21.57 -5.58 -14.44
N GLU A 101 -21.83 -4.74 -15.45
CA GLU A 101 -22.09 -3.30 -15.29
C GLU A 101 -23.21 -2.99 -14.31
N ASP A 102 -24.34 -3.71 -14.37
CA ASP A 102 -25.47 -3.48 -13.47
C ASP A 102 -25.11 -3.82 -12.01
N GLN A 103 -24.28 -4.84 -11.80
CA GLN A 103 -23.76 -5.17 -10.47
C GLN A 103 -22.84 -4.05 -9.95
N ALA A 104 -21.98 -3.50 -10.82
CA ALA A 104 -21.10 -2.39 -10.49
C ALA A 104 -21.87 -1.14 -10.09
N LEU A 105 -22.90 -0.76 -10.85
CA LEU A 105 -23.75 0.39 -10.57
C LEU A 105 -24.57 0.20 -9.28
N ALA A 106 -25.11 -0.99 -9.05
CA ALA A 106 -25.83 -1.31 -7.82
C ALA A 106 -24.92 -1.27 -6.58
N TRP A 107 -23.68 -1.75 -6.73
CA TRP A 107 -22.67 -1.66 -5.67
C TRP A 107 -22.33 -0.19 -5.38
N ALA A 108 -22.06 0.61 -6.40
CA ALA A 108 -21.71 2.01 -6.28
C ALA A 108 -22.81 2.81 -5.56
N HIS A 109 -24.07 2.57 -5.92
CA HIS A 109 -25.22 3.15 -5.24
C HIS A 109 -25.27 2.78 -3.75
N ARG A 110 -25.10 1.49 -3.41
CA ARG A 110 -25.12 1.00 -2.02
C ARG A 110 -23.99 1.59 -1.17
N HIS A 111 -22.84 1.84 -1.77
CA HIS A 111 -21.64 2.34 -1.09
C HIS A 111 -21.42 3.84 -1.24
N ASN A 112 -22.41 4.55 -1.84
CA ASN A 112 -22.36 5.98 -2.12
C ASN A 112 -21.06 6.38 -2.85
N ARG A 113 -20.69 5.60 -3.89
CA ARG A 113 -19.56 5.89 -4.75
C ARG A 113 -20.02 6.40 -6.12
N PRO A 114 -19.41 7.48 -6.64
CA PRO A 114 -19.85 8.09 -7.89
C PRO A 114 -19.38 7.25 -9.09
N LEU A 115 -20.15 6.25 -9.49
CA LEU A 115 -19.96 5.44 -10.69
C LEU A 115 -21.15 5.64 -11.61
N HIS A 116 -20.92 6.00 -12.86
CA HIS A 116 -22.00 6.27 -13.82
C HIS A 116 -21.62 5.87 -15.25
N ARG A 117 -22.62 5.63 -16.08
CA ARG A 117 -22.43 5.41 -17.51
C ARG A 117 -21.98 6.69 -18.19
N VAL A 118 -21.09 6.56 -19.15
CA VAL A 118 -20.59 7.66 -19.98
C VAL A 118 -20.67 7.30 -21.46
N ALA A 119 -20.95 8.29 -22.30
CA ALA A 119 -20.96 8.12 -23.74
C ALA A 119 -19.54 7.87 -24.27
N MET A 120 -19.39 7.01 -25.28
CA MET A 120 -18.08 6.67 -25.84
C MET A 120 -17.38 7.87 -26.49
N GLU A 121 -18.14 8.87 -26.96
CA GLU A 121 -17.60 10.14 -27.47
C GLU A 121 -16.83 10.89 -26.39
N GLN A 122 -17.34 10.92 -25.15
CA GLN A 122 -16.67 11.54 -24.01
C GLN A 122 -15.39 10.77 -23.63
N VAL A 123 -15.46 9.42 -23.66
CA VAL A 123 -14.30 8.58 -23.39
C VAL A 123 -13.19 8.82 -24.42
N ARG A 124 -13.54 8.85 -25.73
CA ARG A 124 -12.58 9.10 -26.81
C ARG A 124 -12.00 10.51 -26.75
N ALA A 125 -12.78 11.50 -26.34
CA ALA A 125 -12.29 12.85 -26.13
C ALA A 125 -11.27 12.92 -24.96
N ALA A 126 -11.52 12.16 -23.88
CA ALA A 126 -10.62 12.09 -22.71
C ALA A 126 -9.38 11.22 -22.99
N VAL A 127 -9.50 10.18 -23.81
CA VAL A 127 -8.45 9.22 -24.15
C VAL A 127 -8.35 9.09 -25.67
N PRO A 128 -7.74 10.05 -26.37
CA PRO A 128 -7.68 10.06 -27.85
C PRO A 128 -6.95 8.86 -28.47
N SER A 129 -6.06 8.21 -27.70
CA SER A 129 -5.33 7.00 -28.13
C SER A 129 -6.12 5.71 -27.92
N LEU A 130 -7.37 5.77 -27.43
CA LEU A 130 -8.19 4.59 -27.24
C LEU A 130 -8.49 3.93 -28.57
N GLY A 131 -8.20 2.63 -28.67
CA GLY A 131 -8.51 1.81 -29.86
C GLY A 131 -10.01 1.75 -30.16
N GLU A 132 -10.35 1.29 -31.35
CA GLU A 132 -11.72 1.07 -31.77
C GLU A 132 -12.31 -0.23 -31.17
N GLY A 133 -13.64 -0.41 -31.29
CA GLY A 133 -14.32 -1.66 -30.93
C GLY A 133 -15.06 -1.62 -29.59
N PHE A 134 -14.83 -0.61 -28.74
CA PHE A 134 -15.59 -0.45 -27.49
C PHE A 134 -16.93 0.26 -27.73
N SER A 135 -17.98 -0.26 -27.10
CA SER A 135 -19.37 0.17 -27.31
C SER A 135 -19.98 0.88 -26.11
N LYS A 136 -19.52 0.60 -24.90
CA LYS A 136 -20.04 1.20 -23.65
C LYS A 136 -18.93 1.40 -22.63
N ALA A 137 -19.15 2.34 -21.72
CA ALA A 137 -18.23 2.61 -20.63
C ALA A 137 -18.96 3.06 -19.36
N VAL A 138 -18.36 2.75 -18.22
CA VAL A 138 -18.68 3.35 -16.93
C VAL A 138 -17.44 4.07 -16.39
N TYR A 139 -17.67 5.13 -15.62
CA TYR A 139 -16.63 6.00 -15.10
C TYR A 139 -16.79 6.26 -13.61
N MET A 140 -15.72 6.15 -12.86
CA MET A 140 -15.63 6.55 -11.45
C MET A 140 -14.61 7.69 -11.31
N PRO A 141 -15.05 8.94 -11.05
CA PRO A 141 -14.15 10.09 -11.04
C PRO A 141 -13.17 10.12 -9.87
N GLY A 142 -13.57 9.61 -8.69
CA GLY A 142 -12.77 9.68 -7.47
C GLY A 142 -11.67 8.62 -7.34
N VAL A 143 -11.29 7.94 -8.43
CA VAL A 143 -10.15 7.03 -8.41
C VAL A 143 -8.88 7.82 -8.67
N ALA A 144 -7.92 7.71 -7.74
CA ALA A 144 -6.62 8.32 -7.88
C ALA A 144 -5.58 7.31 -8.40
N ASN A 145 -4.49 7.84 -8.92
CA ASN A 145 -3.25 7.11 -9.09
C ASN A 145 -2.13 7.78 -8.28
N VAL A 146 -1.09 7.02 -8.01
CA VAL A 146 0.11 7.49 -7.32
C VAL A 146 1.35 6.94 -8.03
N ARG A 147 2.40 7.71 -8.13
CA ARG A 147 3.66 7.22 -8.69
C ARG A 147 4.44 6.48 -7.61
N ASN A 148 4.34 5.15 -7.60
CA ASN A 148 4.89 4.29 -6.55
C ASN A 148 6.36 4.57 -6.20
N PRO A 149 7.31 4.70 -7.16
CA PRO A 149 8.69 5.04 -6.82
C PRO A 149 8.81 6.37 -6.06
N ARG A 150 8.03 7.38 -6.43
CA ARG A 150 8.06 8.69 -5.77
C ARG A 150 7.39 8.65 -4.41
N LEU A 151 6.30 7.88 -4.25
CA LEU A 151 5.69 7.63 -2.94
C LEU A 151 6.69 7.02 -1.96
N LEU A 152 7.42 6.00 -2.41
CA LEU A 152 8.45 5.35 -1.58
C LEU A 152 9.59 6.31 -1.22
N GLN A 153 10.06 7.11 -2.19
CA GLN A 153 11.08 8.13 -1.97
C GLN A 153 10.61 9.20 -0.97
N SER A 154 9.37 9.70 -1.12
CA SER A 154 8.80 10.70 -0.21
C SER A 154 8.62 10.17 1.20
N LEU A 155 8.13 8.93 1.36
CA LEU A 155 8.02 8.25 2.65
C LEU A 155 9.37 8.08 3.33
N ARG A 156 10.39 7.58 2.61
CA ARG A 156 11.76 7.44 3.14
C ARG A 156 12.33 8.78 3.60
N ALA A 157 12.18 9.81 2.77
CA ALA A 157 12.68 11.15 3.08
C ALA A 157 11.95 11.80 4.27
N ALA A 158 10.63 11.59 4.39
CA ALA A 158 9.86 12.05 5.54
C ALA A 158 10.29 11.33 6.82
N LEU A 159 10.41 9.99 6.78
CA LEU A 159 10.84 9.18 7.92
C LEU A 159 12.27 9.51 8.38
N ALA A 160 13.17 9.79 7.45
CA ALA A 160 14.56 10.16 7.77
C ALA A 160 14.68 11.47 8.57
N LYS A 161 13.66 12.32 8.53
CA LYS A 161 13.61 13.58 9.31
C LYS A 161 13.03 13.37 10.73
N LEU A 162 12.47 12.20 11.03
CA LEU A 162 11.86 11.92 12.33
C LEU A 162 12.90 11.37 13.32
N PRO A 163 13.14 12.04 14.46
CA PRO A 163 14.19 11.63 15.42
C PRO A 163 13.86 10.31 16.15
N ASN A 164 12.62 9.85 16.06
CA ASN A 164 12.13 8.61 16.66
C ASN A 164 12.03 7.44 15.67
N VAL A 165 12.60 7.57 14.47
CA VAL A 165 12.63 6.51 13.45
C VAL A 165 14.06 6.20 13.05
N THR A 166 14.37 4.91 12.91
CA THR A 166 15.61 4.39 12.34
C THR A 166 15.26 3.38 11.26
N ILE A 167 15.71 3.61 10.02
CA ILE A 167 15.61 2.64 8.91
C ILE A 167 16.94 1.89 8.84
N ILE A 168 16.88 0.56 8.88
CA ILE A 168 18.04 -0.33 8.85
C ILE A 168 17.90 -1.22 7.60
N GLU A 169 18.58 -0.84 6.56
CA GLU A 169 18.65 -1.63 5.31
C GLU A 169 19.70 -2.75 5.44
N HIS A 170 19.61 -3.74 4.58
CA HIS A 170 20.47 -4.95 4.60
C HIS A 170 20.46 -5.68 5.96
N CYS A 171 19.29 -5.65 6.61
CA CYS A 171 19.02 -6.25 7.91
C CYS A 171 17.88 -7.28 7.82
N PRO A 172 18.15 -8.45 7.23
CA PRO A 172 17.15 -9.50 7.14
C PRO A 172 16.78 -10.02 8.53
N VAL A 173 15.47 -10.06 8.82
CA VAL A 173 14.93 -10.69 10.01
C VAL A 173 14.66 -12.14 9.73
N SER A 174 15.27 -13.04 10.51
CA SER A 174 15.15 -14.49 10.34
C SER A 174 14.17 -15.15 11.30
N GLY A 175 13.73 -14.45 12.34
CA GLY A 175 12.81 -14.99 13.33
C GLY A 175 12.51 -14.00 14.45
N PHE A 176 11.94 -14.49 15.54
CA PHE A 176 11.49 -13.68 16.67
C PHE A 176 12.20 -14.08 17.97
N VAL A 177 12.46 -13.07 18.81
CA VAL A 177 12.91 -13.27 20.19
C VAL A 177 11.69 -13.44 21.07
N ARG A 178 11.66 -14.51 21.88
CA ARG A 178 10.52 -14.84 22.74
C ARG A 178 10.93 -14.87 24.23
N GLU A 179 10.05 -14.41 25.06
CA GLU A 179 10.07 -14.62 26.51
C GLU A 179 8.73 -15.26 26.92
N GLY A 180 8.75 -16.56 27.15
CA GLY A 180 7.54 -17.35 27.33
C GLY A 180 6.66 -17.31 26.06
N THR A 181 5.44 -16.80 26.19
CA THR A 181 4.48 -16.64 25.09
C THR A 181 4.56 -15.29 24.38
N ARG A 182 5.36 -14.35 24.89
CA ARG A 182 5.48 -12.99 24.33
C ARG A 182 6.60 -12.91 23.32
N ILE A 183 6.35 -12.17 22.23
CA ILE A 183 7.39 -11.69 21.33
C ILE A 183 7.98 -10.41 21.94
N VAL A 184 9.29 -10.38 22.13
CA VAL A 184 10.03 -9.25 22.73
C VAL A 184 11.11 -8.69 21.79
N GLY A 185 11.09 -9.10 20.52
CA GLY A 185 12.04 -8.63 19.51
C GLY A 185 12.13 -9.54 18.31
N VAL A 186 13.16 -9.32 17.52
CA VAL A 186 13.48 -10.08 16.30
C VAL A 186 14.93 -10.54 16.29
N GLN A 187 15.20 -11.63 15.55
CA GLN A 187 16.53 -12.16 15.24
C GLN A 187 17.02 -11.59 13.93
N THR A 188 18.23 -11.04 13.92
CA THR A 188 18.94 -10.58 12.72
C THR A 188 20.33 -11.19 12.63
N ALA A 189 20.99 -11.01 11.50
CA ALA A 189 22.39 -11.45 11.34
C ALA A 189 23.37 -10.72 12.29
N GLN A 190 22.98 -9.52 12.76
CA GLN A 190 23.78 -8.72 13.71
C GLN A 190 23.44 -9.02 15.18
N GLY A 191 22.51 -9.94 15.44
CA GLY A 191 22.07 -10.33 16.78
C GLY A 191 20.59 -9.99 17.03
N GLU A 192 20.22 -10.07 18.30
CA GLU A 192 18.86 -9.78 18.74
C GLU A 192 18.57 -8.27 18.80
N MET A 193 17.44 -7.87 18.25
CA MET A 193 16.89 -6.54 18.44
C MET A 193 15.63 -6.63 19.30
N ARG A 194 15.59 -5.90 20.43
CA ARG A 194 14.48 -5.95 21.39
C ARG A 194 13.51 -4.79 21.22
N ALA A 195 12.21 -5.10 21.31
CA ALA A 195 11.13 -4.14 21.22
C ALA A 195 9.93 -4.58 22.06
N ASP A 196 8.99 -3.64 22.30
CA ASP A 196 7.77 -3.92 23.02
C ASP A 196 6.70 -4.54 22.11
N GLN A 197 6.81 -4.30 20.80
CA GLN A 197 5.97 -4.89 19.75
C GLN A 197 6.72 -5.03 18.42
N VAL A 198 6.24 -5.96 17.57
CA VAL A 198 6.76 -6.21 16.23
C VAL A 198 5.61 -6.17 15.23
N VAL A 199 5.79 -5.42 14.14
CA VAL A 199 4.89 -5.37 13.01
C VAL A 199 5.55 -6.10 11.84
N VAL A 200 4.88 -7.13 11.31
CA VAL A 200 5.35 -7.87 10.14
C VAL A 200 4.69 -7.29 8.89
N ALA A 201 5.48 -6.67 8.03
CA ALA A 201 5.09 -6.07 6.76
C ALA A 201 6.00 -6.55 5.61
N ALA A 202 6.44 -7.82 5.69
CA ALA A 202 7.41 -8.44 4.80
C ALA A 202 6.82 -8.97 3.48
N GLY A 203 5.67 -8.42 3.02
CA GLY A 203 5.06 -8.75 1.74
C GLY A 203 4.89 -10.26 1.54
N ALA A 204 5.34 -10.78 0.41
CA ALA A 204 5.25 -12.21 0.07
C ALA A 204 6.05 -13.12 1.03
N TRP A 205 7.00 -12.59 1.77
CA TRP A 205 7.83 -13.34 2.75
C TRP A 205 7.21 -13.39 4.15
N SER A 206 6.10 -12.67 4.40
CA SER A 206 5.44 -12.64 5.71
C SER A 206 5.04 -14.02 6.20
N GLY A 207 4.52 -14.88 5.31
CA GLY A 207 4.14 -16.26 5.64
C GLY A 207 5.33 -17.09 6.14
N ASN A 208 6.48 -17.00 5.47
CA ASN A 208 7.70 -17.73 5.86
C ASN A 208 8.21 -17.28 7.23
N LEU A 209 8.19 -15.97 7.49
CA LEU A 209 8.62 -15.43 8.78
C LEU A 209 7.67 -15.86 9.90
N LEU A 210 6.35 -15.80 9.70
CA LEU A 210 5.35 -16.18 10.69
C LEU A 210 5.32 -17.69 10.95
N ALA A 211 5.71 -18.53 9.97
CA ALA A 211 5.86 -19.96 10.14
C ALA A 211 6.87 -20.33 11.24
N THR A 212 7.86 -19.47 11.53
CA THR A 212 8.79 -19.67 12.66
C THR A 212 8.12 -19.60 14.02
N LEU A 213 6.89 -19.06 14.08
CA LEU A 213 6.04 -19.02 15.27
C LEU A 213 4.98 -20.14 15.27
N GLY A 214 4.94 -21.00 14.24
CA GLY A 214 3.90 -21.98 14.04
C GLY A 214 2.59 -21.37 13.51
N LEU A 215 2.63 -20.15 12.98
CA LEU A 215 1.48 -19.47 12.38
C LEU A 215 1.48 -19.69 10.86
N GLU A 216 0.37 -20.16 10.34
CA GLU A 216 0.16 -20.33 8.91
C GLU A 216 -0.62 -19.12 8.36
N LEU A 217 0.02 -18.36 7.47
CA LEU A 217 -0.62 -17.24 6.78
C LEU A 217 -0.70 -17.56 5.28
N PRO A 218 -1.91 -17.58 4.68
CA PRO A 218 -2.10 -17.98 3.28
C PRO A 218 -1.70 -16.88 2.29
N VAL A 219 -0.51 -16.31 2.46
CA VAL A 219 0.08 -15.34 1.53
C VAL A 219 0.96 -16.08 0.54
N LYS A 220 0.67 -15.91 -0.75
CA LYS A 220 1.45 -16.50 -1.84
C LYS A 220 1.97 -15.41 -2.76
N PRO A 221 3.21 -15.50 -3.24
CA PRO A 221 3.72 -14.59 -4.24
C PRO A 221 2.94 -14.76 -5.55
N MET A 222 2.49 -13.64 -6.12
CA MET A 222 1.87 -13.59 -7.44
C MET A 222 2.74 -12.74 -8.35
N LYS A 223 3.12 -13.32 -9.51
CA LYS A 223 3.90 -12.58 -10.52
C LYS A 223 2.96 -11.69 -11.34
N GLY A 224 3.18 -10.38 -11.28
CA GLY A 224 2.65 -9.41 -12.23
C GLY A 224 3.74 -8.93 -13.19
N GLN A 225 3.34 -8.48 -14.38
CA GLN A 225 4.23 -7.80 -15.33
C GLN A 225 3.57 -6.49 -15.76
N MET A 226 4.36 -5.42 -15.77
CA MET A 226 3.97 -4.13 -16.28
C MET A 226 4.86 -3.79 -17.48
N ILE A 227 4.25 -3.32 -18.57
CA ILE A 227 4.94 -2.77 -19.73
C ILE A 227 4.86 -1.24 -19.60
N LEU A 228 6.01 -0.59 -19.67
CA LEU A 228 6.15 0.86 -19.61
C LEU A 228 6.32 1.43 -21.02
#